data_bd162148ea1f57527fe7887ec232064a
#
_entry.id   bd162148ea1f57527fe7887ec232064a
#
_cell.length_a   1.000
_cell.length_b   1.000
_cell.length_c   1.000
_cell.angle_alpha   90.00
_cell.angle_beta   90.00
_cell.angle_gamma   90.00
#
_symmetry.space_group_name_H-M   'P 1'
#
loop_
_entity.id
_entity.type
_entity.pdbx_description
1 polymer ?
#
loop_
_entity_poly.entity_id
_entity_poly.type
_entity_poly.pdbx_seq_one_letter_code
_entity_poly.pdbx_strand_id
1 'polypeptide(L)'
;MSSVPTPPEVQALTFRRFKDGDHRVRNWQQQIFDADHSHKCPTYVQSSPPCQASCPSGEDIRGYLNIARGIEKPPVGMPWQEYAWRRLTEANPFPSVMGRVCPAPCESGCNRNQVEDFVGINSVEHFLGEWAIEQGLKFPAPAQRSGRSVAVIGGGPAGLSAAYQLARKGHDVTIFD
;
A
#
# COMPACT_ATOMS: atom_id res chain seq x y z
N MET A 1 33.42 23.91 -29.38
CA MET A 1 32.54 22.97 -28.67
C MET A 1 33.43 21.89 -28.09
N SER A 2 33.79 21.99 -26.83
CA SER A 2 34.60 20.96 -26.20
C SER A 2 33.69 19.81 -25.83
N SER A 3 33.83 18.70 -26.55
CA SER A 3 33.21 17.44 -26.16
C SER A 3 33.72 17.05 -24.80
N VAL A 4 32.87 17.16 -23.78
CA VAL A 4 33.16 16.54 -22.50
C VAL A 4 33.27 15.05 -22.76
N PRO A 5 34.40 14.41 -22.51
CA PRO A 5 34.53 12.98 -22.74
C PRO A 5 33.55 12.25 -21.82
N THR A 6 32.60 11.57 -22.43
CA THR A 6 31.71 10.66 -21.71
C THR A 6 32.58 9.61 -21.03
N PRO A 7 32.43 9.39 -19.74
CA PRO A 7 33.22 8.36 -19.07
C PRO A 7 33.09 7.02 -19.80
N PRO A 8 34.16 6.24 -19.91
CA PRO A 8 34.17 4.97 -20.65
C PRO A 8 33.03 4.02 -20.21
N GLU A 9 32.66 4.10 -18.95
CA GLU A 9 31.56 3.32 -18.37
C GLU A 9 30.18 3.70 -18.94
N VAL A 10 30.03 4.94 -19.41
CA VAL A 10 28.80 5.42 -20.02
C VAL A 10 28.74 5.02 -21.50
N GLN A 11 29.89 4.90 -22.14
CA GLN A 11 29.95 4.45 -23.55
C GLN A 11 29.68 2.95 -23.71
N ALA A 12 29.91 2.16 -22.67
CA ALA A 12 29.64 0.73 -22.67
C ALA A 12 28.17 0.40 -22.33
N LEU A 13 27.24 1.25 -22.73
CA LEU A 13 25.83 1.18 -22.38
C LEU A 13 25.10 0.04 -23.06
N THR A 14 25.41 -1.10 -22.62
CA THR A 14 24.69 -2.32 -22.87
C THR A 14 24.44 -2.99 -21.53
N PHE A 15 23.92 -4.18 -21.54
CA PHE A 15 23.66 -4.99 -20.32
C PHE A 15 24.86 -5.12 -19.36
N ARG A 16 26.05 -4.74 -19.75
CA ARG A 16 27.29 -4.87 -18.99
C ARG A 16 27.91 -3.55 -18.65
N ARG A 17 27.11 -2.56 -18.39
CA ARG A 17 27.58 -1.23 -17.98
C ARG A 17 28.42 -1.26 -16.73
N PHE A 18 28.06 -2.11 -15.78
CA PHE A 18 28.78 -2.30 -14.55
C PHE A 18 29.79 -3.42 -14.73
N LYS A 19 31.05 -3.04 -14.75
CA LYS A 19 32.17 -3.99 -14.66
C LYS A 19 32.61 -4.08 -13.21
N ASP A 20 33.24 -5.19 -12.88
CA ASP A 20 33.91 -5.32 -11.60
C ASP A 20 34.84 -4.12 -11.38
N GLY A 21 34.66 -3.41 -10.26
CA GLY A 21 35.39 -2.19 -9.95
C GLY A 21 34.70 -0.89 -10.31
N ASP A 22 33.54 -0.91 -10.94
CA ASP A 22 32.72 0.29 -11.12
C ASP A 22 31.94 0.58 -9.85
N HIS A 23 32.49 1.46 -9.02
CA HIS A 23 31.92 1.83 -7.70
C HIS A 23 31.06 3.07 -7.73
N ARG A 24 30.71 3.60 -8.89
CA ARG A 24 29.84 4.78 -8.97
C ARG A 24 28.42 4.38 -8.64
N VAL A 25 28.04 4.66 -7.42
CA VAL A 25 26.65 4.54 -6.97
C VAL A 25 25.85 5.67 -7.60
N ARG A 26 25.34 5.46 -8.78
CA ARG A 26 24.31 6.33 -9.37
C ARG A 26 22.94 5.76 -9.01
N ASN A 27 21.98 6.65 -8.84
CA ASN A 27 20.60 6.22 -8.77
C ASN A 27 20.28 5.42 -10.06
N TRP A 28 19.87 4.17 -9.92
CA TRP A 28 19.57 3.29 -11.05
C TRP A 28 18.51 3.89 -12.00
N GLN A 29 17.58 4.71 -11.49
CA GLN A 29 16.60 5.43 -12.30
C GLN A 29 17.27 6.42 -13.24
N GLN A 30 18.28 7.15 -12.78
CA GLN A 30 19.04 8.07 -13.61
C GLN A 30 19.83 7.34 -14.70
N GLN A 31 20.26 6.12 -14.42
CA GLN A 31 21.00 5.32 -15.38
C GLN A 31 20.08 4.72 -16.45
N ILE A 32 18.86 4.34 -16.10
CA ILE A 32 17.88 3.77 -17.03
C ILE A 32 17.34 4.84 -17.98
N PHE A 33 17.16 6.06 -17.50
CA PHE A 33 16.61 7.18 -18.29
C PHE A 33 17.67 8.09 -18.89
N ASP A 34 18.91 7.67 -18.91
CA ASP A 34 19.97 8.39 -19.60
C ASP A 34 19.72 8.36 -21.11
N ALA A 35 19.95 9.50 -21.77
CA ALA A 35 19.68 9.64 -23.22
C ALA A 35 20.45 8.65 -24.10
N ASP A 36 21.57 8.15 -23.60
CA ASP A 36 22.42 7.19 -24.31
C ASP A 36 21.94 5.73 -24.18
N HIS A 37 20.83 5.48 -23.48
CA HIS A 37 20.31 4.14 -23.35
C HIS A 37 19.73 3.63 -24.68
N SER A 38 20.05 2.39 -24.98
CA SER A 38 19.38 1.68 -26.07
C SER A 38 17.89 1.51 -25.77
N HIS A 39 17.03 1.67 -26.78
CA HIS A 39 15.61 1.36 -26.68
C HIS A 39 15.33 -0.11 -26.29
N LYS A 40 16.32 -0.96 -26.35
CA LYS A 40 16.25 -2.37 -25.92
C LYS A 40 16.61 -2.55 -24.46
N CYS A 41 17.06 -1.51 -23.76
CA CYS A 41 17.28 -1.59 -22.31
C CYS A 41 15.94 -1.76 -21.60
N PRO A 42 15.77 -2.78 -20.78
CA PRO A 42 14.56 -2.90 -19.99
C PRO A 42 14.46 -1.74 -19.00
N THR A 43 13.33 -1.07 -19.00
CA THR A 43 12.98 -0.09 -17.98
C THR A 43 12.20 -0.77 -16.88
N TYR A 44 12.57 -0.51 -15.63
CA TYR A 44 11.77 -0.96 -14.51
C TYR A 44 10.54 -0.06 -14.38
N VAL A 45 9.39 -0.60 -14.67
CA VAL A 45 8.11 0.09 -14.43
C VAL A 45 7.59 -0.37 -13.07
N GLN A 46 7.56 0.55 -12.13
CA GLN A 46 6.95 0.28 -10.84
C GLN A 46 5.43 0.35 -10.99
N SER A 47 4.82 -0.79 -11.21
CA SER A 47 3.36 -0.92 -11.28
C SER A 47 2.81 -1.31 -9.92
N SER A 48 1.64 -0.75 -9.59
CA SER A 48 0.88 -1.24 -8.45
C SER A 48 0.51 -2.71 -8.65
N PRO A 49 0.61 -3.55 -7.61
CA PRO A 49 0.20 -4.94 -7.73
C PRO A 49 -1.29 -5.00 -8.12
N PRO A 50 -1.71 -6.02 -8.89
CA PRO A 50 -3.09 -6.11 -9.36
C PRO A 50 -4.13 -6.06 -8.26
N CYS A 51 -3.86 -6.64 -7.10
CA CYS A 51 -4.75 -6.57 -5.94
C CYS A 51 -4.98 -5.13 -5.46
N GLN A 52 -3.91 -4.33 -5.35
CA GLN A 52 -4.05 -2.91 -4.95
C GLN A 52 -4.68 -2.06 -6.06
N ALA A 53 -4.32 -2.32 -7.32
CA ALA A 53 -4.90 -1.59 -8.45
C ALA A 53 -6.40 -1.88 -8.63
N SER A 54 -6.87 -3.06 -8.23
CA SER A 54 -8.27 -3.46 -8.31
C SER A 54 -9.11 -3.02 -7.11
N CYS A 55 -8.47 -2.65 -5.99
CA CYS A 55 -9.18 -2.21 -4.80
C CYS A 55 -9.67 -0.77 -4.95
N PRO A 56 -10.99 -0.49 -4.95
CA PRO A 56 -11.51 0.88 -5.10
C PRO A 56 -11.22 1.75 -3.86
N SER A 57 -10.99 1.14 -2.69
CA SER A 57 -10.63 1.84 -1.46
C SER A 57 -9.14 2.19 -1.39
N GLY A 58 -8.32 1.66 -2.28
CA GLY A 58 -6.89 1.91 -2.30
C GLY A 58 -6.13 1.31 -1.10
N GLU A 59 -6.56 0.16 -0.61
CA GLU A 59 -5.92 -0.51 0.52
C GLU A 59 -4.49 -0.94 0.20
N ASP A 60 -3.60 -0.86 1.19
CA ASP A 60 -2.27 -1.44 1.12
C ASP A 60 -2.29 -2.95 1.37
N ILE A 61 -2.91 -3.68 0.44
CA ILE A 61 -3.12 -5.13 0.55
C ILE A 61 -1.79 -5.86 0.72
N ARG A 62 -0.78 -5.50 -0.05
CA ARG A 62 0.54 -6.13 0.09
C ARG A 62 1.18 -5.86 1.44
N GLY A 63 0.98 -4.67 2.00
CA GLY A 63 1.51 -4.30 3.30
C GLY A 63 0.98 -5.20 4.40
N TYR A 64 -0.34 -5.29 4.57
CA TYR A 64 -0.87 -6.13 5.64
C TYR A 64 -0.68 -7.64 5.39
N LEU A 65 -0.66 -8.10 4.13
CA LEU A 65 -0.32 -9.49 3.82
C LEU A 65 1.16 -9.81 4.12
N ASN A 66 2.08 -8.88 3.88
CA ASN A 66 3.49 -9.05 4.24
C ASN A 66 3.68 -9.13 5.76
N ILE A 67 2.90 -8.38 6.52
CA ILE A 67 2.88 -8.47 7.98
C ILE A 67 2.34 -9.84 8.41
N ALA A 68 1.21 -10.29 7.86
CA ALA A 68 0.62 -11.58 8.16
C ALA A 68 1.56 -12.76 7.84
N ARG A 69 2.35 -12.64 6.78
CA ARG A 69 3.36 -13.63 6.38
C ARG A 69 4.66 -13.52 7.18
N GLY A 70 4.81 -12.54 8.05
CA GLY A 70 6.01 -12.30 8.83
C GLY A 70 7.20 -11.75 8.05
N ILE A 71 6.99 -11.25 6.83
CA ILE A 71 8.01 -10.56 6.03
C ILE A 71 8.30 -9.18 6.63
N GLU A 72 7.24 -8.41 6.90
CA GLU A 72 7.34 -7.16 7.64
C GLU A 72 7.07 -7.44 9.12
N LYS A 73 7.98 -7.01 9.97
CA LYS A 73 7.88 -7.26 11.42
C LYS A 73 7.16 -6.11 12.12
N PRO A 74 6.27 -6.39 13.06
CA PRO A 74 5.68 -5.35 13.90
C PRO A 74 6.73 -4.72 14.82
N PRO A 75 6.45 -3.52 15.32
CA PRO A 75 7.22 -2.94 16.42
C PRO A 75 7.29 -3.87 17.64
N VAL A 76 8.37 -3.73 18.42
CA VAL A 76 8.55 -4.55 19.64
C VAL A 76 7.36 -4.35 20.60
N GLY A 77 6.78 -5.44 21.03
CA GLY A 77 5.64 -5.44 21.95
C GLY A 77 4.26 -5.30 21.30
N MET A 78 4.19 -5.14 19.98
CA MET A 78 2.91 -5.10 19.25
C MET A 78 2.63 -6.43 18.57
N PRO A 79 1.44 -7.04 18.77
CA PRO A 79 1.03 -8.22 18.01
C PRO A 79 0.99 -7.91 16.49
N TRP A 80 1.35 -8.89 15.68
CA TRP A 80 1.34 -8.71 14.23
C TRP A 80 -0.08 -8.42 13.70
N GLN A 81 -1.10 -8.98 14.34
CA GLN A 81 -2.49 -8.75 13.97
C GLN A 81 -2.88 -7.28 14.16
N GLU A 82 -2.48 -6.67 15.28
CA GLU A 82 -2.71 -5.24 15.52
C GLU A 82 -1.99 -4.38 14.50
N TYR A 83 -0.73 -4.72 14.20
CA TYR A 83 0.05 -3.98 13.21
C TYR A 83 -0.55 -4.06 11.81
N ALA A 84 -0.98 -5.25 11.39
CA ALA A 84 -1.67 -5.46 10.13
C ALA A 84 -3.03 -4.73 10.09
N TRP A 85 -3.82 -4.82 11.17
CA TRP A 85 -5.09 -4.12 11.30
C TRP A 85 -4.93 -2.61 11.21
N ARG A 86 -3.92 -2.03 11.84
CA ARG A 86 -3.62 -0.60 11.73
C ARG A 86 -3.32 -0.18 10.29
N ARG A 87 -2.56 -0.99 9.57
CA ARG A 87 -2.26 -0.77 8.15
C ARG A 87 -3.51 -0.85 7.28
N LEU A 88 -4.31 -1.87 7.47
CA LEU A 88 -5.56 -2.10 6.78
C LEU A 88 -6.56 -0.95 6.99
N THR A 89 -6.71 -0.51 8.23
CA THR A 89 -7.67 0.53 8.60
C THR A 89 -7.26 1.94 8.20
N GLU A 90 -6.12 2.15 7.60
CA GLU A 90 -5.80 3.42 6.96
C GLU A 90 -6.79 3.76 5.83
N ALA A 91 -7.23 2.75 5.10
CA ALA A 91 -8.20 2.88 4.01
C ALA A 91 -9.59 2.35 4.37
N ASN A 92 -9.66 1.20 5.05
CA ASN A 92 -10.92 0.50 5.33
C ASN A 92 -11.20 0.46 6.85
N PRO A 93 -12.12 1.30 7.35
CA PRO A 93 -12.47 1.31 8.78
C PRO A 93 -13.33 0.12 9.24
N PHE A 94 -13.80 -0.72 8.33
CA PHE A 94 -14.74 -1.82 8.61
C PHE A 94 -14.27 -3.19 8.10
N PRO A 95 -13.06 -3.63 8.44
CA PRO A 95 -12.50 -4.84 7.84
C PRO A 95 -13.33 -6.10 8.12
N SER A 96 -13.94 -6.21 9.31
CA SER A 96 -14.85 -7.32 9.63
C SER A 96 -16.09 -7.36 8.73
N VAL A 97 -16.65 -6.20 8.40
CA VAL A 97 -17.84 -6.10 7.53
C VAL A 97 -17.42 -6.30 6.08
N MET A 98 -16.37 -5.59 5.63
CA MET A 98 -15.93 -5.66 4.24
C MET A 98 -15.42 -7.06 3.88
N GLY A 99 -14.74 -7.75 4.78
CA GLY A 99 -14.34 -9.15 4.59
C GLY A 99 -15.51 -10.13 4.40
N ARG A 100 -16.75 -9.70 4.69
CA ARG A 100 -17.96 -10.50 4.45
C ARG A 100 -18.72 -10.09 3.19
N VAL A 101 -18.74 -8.82 2.86
CA VAL A 101 -19.65 -8.29 1.82
C VAL A 101 -18.95 -7.76 0.59
N CYS A 102 -17.63 -7.53 0.63
CA CYS A 102 -16.87 -7.07 -0.52
C CYS A 102 -16.84 -8.14 -1.61
N PRO A 103 -17.09 -7.80 -2.89
CA PRO A 103 -17.00 -8.74 -4.01
C PRO A 103 -15.57 -9.17 -4.35
N ALA A 104 -14.57 -8.69 -3.62
CA ALA A 104 -13.17 -9.03 -3.72
C ALA A 104 -12.55 -8.91 -5.14
N PRO A 105 -12.64 -7.75 -5.79
CA PRO A 105 -12.02 -7.58 -7.10
C PRO A 105 -10.49 -7.74 -7.03
N CYS A 106 -9.91 -7.54 -5.85
CA CYS A 106 -8.49 -7.78 -5.58
C CYS A 106 -8.10 -9.26 -5.70
N GLU A 107 -8.99 -10.19 -5.32
CA GLU A 107 -8.78 -11.63 -5.46
C GLU A 107 -8.94 -12.05 -6.91
N SER A 108 -9.99 -11.57 -7.59
CA SER A 108 -10.27 -11.91 -8.99
C SER A 108 -9.16 -11.47 -9.94
N GLY A 109 -8.55 -10.31 -9.69
CA GLY A 109 -7.46 -9.75 -10.48
C GLY A 109 -6.07 -10.26 -10.11
N CYS A 110 -5.95 -11.21 -9.19
CA CYS A 110 -4.66 -11.64 -8.68
C CYS A 110 -3.90 -12.50 -9.70
N ASN A 111 -2.62 -12.14 -9.96
CA ASN A 111 -1.76 -12.93 -10.85
C ASN A 111 -1.48 -14.34 -10.32
N ARG A 112 -1.65 -14.57 -9.02
CA ARG A 112 -1.48 -15.88 -8.40
C ARG A 112 -2.51 -16.90 -8.86
N ASN A 113 -3.67 -16.44 -9.34
CA ASN A 113 -4.74 -17.30 -9.86
C ASN A 113 -4.30 -18.16 -11.06
N GLN A 114 -3.11 -17.90 -11.64
CA GLN A 114 -2.54 -18.72 -12.69
C GLN A 114 -1.76 -19.94 -12.16
N VAL A 115 -1.44 -19.97 -10.88
CA VAL A 115 -0.57 -21.00 -10.27
C VAL A 115 -1.17 -21.64 -9.02
N GLU A 116 -2.19 -21.02 -8.45
CA GLU A 116 -2.94 -21.54 -7.29
C GLU A 116 -4.39 -21.05 -7.34
N ASP A 117 -5.25 -21.58 -6.51
CA ASP A 117 -6.69 -21.30 -6.59
C ASP A 117 -6.98 -19.80 -6.42
N PHE A 118 -6.57 -19.21 -5.32
CA PHE A 118 -6.59 -17.75 -5.09
C PHE A 118 -5.92 -17.40 -3.77
N VAL A 119 -5.61 -16.11 -3.60
CA VAL A 119 -5.15 -15.58 -2.32
C VAL A 119 -6.35 -15.03 -1.58
N GLY A 120 -6.71 -15.62 -0.44
CA GLY A 120 -7.87 -15.24 0.37
C GLY A 120 -7.67 -13.90 1.08
N ILE A 121 -7.67 -12.82 0.32
CA ILE A 121 -7.45 -11.44 0.83
C ILE A 121 -8.59 -11.07 1.77
N ASN A 122 -9.85 -11.28 1.34
CA ASN A 122 -11.02 -11.02 2.17
C ASN A 122 -11.04 -11.84 3.46
N SER A 123 -10.55 -13.07 3.41
CA SER A 123 -10.48 -13.93 4.61
C SER A 123 -9.50 -13.36 5.63
N VAL A 124 -8.35 -12.84 5.17
CA VAL A 124 -7.37 -12.19 6.05
C VAL A 124 -7.93 -10.88 6.62
N GLU A 125 -8.57 -10.08 5.79
CA GLU A 125 -9.22 -8.83 6.18
C GLU A 125 -10.30 -9.08 7.24
N HIS A 126 -11.17 -10.04 7.01
CA HIS A 126 -12.19 -10.47 7.95
C HIS A 126 -11.57 -10.91 9.29
N PHE A 127 -10.57 -11.79 9.23
CA PHE A 127 -9.87 -12.27 10.41
C PHE A 127 -9.29 -11.11 11.23
N LEU A 128 -8.59 -10.18 10.59
CA LEU A 128 -8.01 -9.03 11.27
C LEU A 128 -9.07 -8.12 11.90
N GLY A 129 -10.20 -7.95 11.21
CA GLY A 129 -11.33 -7.17 11.71
C GLY A 129 -11.97 -7.80 12.95
N GLU A 130 -12.26 -9.10 12.90
CA GLU A 130 -12.83 -9.83 14.03
C GLU A 130 -11.88 -9.83 15.23
N TRP A 131 -10.61 -10.15 14.99
CA TRP A 131 -9.60 -10.13 16.03
C TRP A 131 -9.51 -8.77 16.73
N ALA A 132 -9.56 -7.69 15.98
CA ALA A 132 -9.50 -6.34 16.53
C ALA A 132 -10.73 -6.02 17.40
N ILE A 133 -11.91 -6.49 17.02
CA ILE A 133 -13.14 -6.35 17.80
C ILE A 133 -13.02 -7.15 19.08
N GLU A 134 -12.58 -8.40 19.04
CA GLU A 134 -12.38 -9.26 20.20
C GLU A 134 -11.39 -8.67 21.19
N GLN A 135 -10.31 -8.04 20.70
CA GLN A 135 -9.34 -7.36 21.54
C GLN A 135 -9.79 -5.97 22.01
N GLY A 136 -10.96 -5.50 21.59
CA GLY A 136 -11.47 -4.17 21.94
C GLY A 136 -10.59 -3.02 21.44
N LEU A 137 -9.91 -3.22 20.29
CA LEU A 137 -9.03 -2.20 19.73
C LEU A 137 -9.82 -0.95 19.34
N LYS A 138 -9.20 0.18 19.55
CA LYS A 138 -9.75 1.48 19.16
C LYS A 138 -8.84 2.14 18.16
N PHE A 139 -9.45 2.91 17.27
CA PHE A 139 -8.70 3.74 16.35
C PHE A 139 -7.88 4.79 17.11
N PRO A 140 -6.66 5.10 16.64
CA PRO A 140 -5.84 6.12 17.30
C PRO A 140 -6.51 7.47 17.23
N ALA A 141 -6.42 8.22 18.32
CA ALA A 141 -6.87 9.60 18.34
C ALA A 141 -6.04 10.45 17.36
N PRO A 142 -6.63 11.51 16.77
CA PRO A 142 -5.88 12.41 15.90
C PRO A 142 -4.78 13.13 16.70
N ALA A 143 -3.65 13.39 16.03
CA ALA A 143 -2.52 14.07 16.65
C ALA A 143 -2.85 15.50 17.09
N GLN A 144 -3.75 16.17 16.37
CA GLN A 144 -4.19 17.52 16.66
C GLN A 144 -5.69 17.69 16.36
N ARG A 145 -6.38 18.47 17.18
CA ARG A 145 -7.75 18.90 16.90
C ARG A 145 -7.73 20.06 15.92
N SER A 146 -8.60 20.02 14.92
CA SER A 146 -8.72 21.08 13.91
C SER A 146 -9.55 22.29 14.34
N GLY A 147 -10.34 22.12 15.42
CA GLY A 147 -11.33 23.10 15.86
C GLY A 147 -12.54 23.29 14.94
N ARG A 148 -12.70 22.38 13.96
CA ARG A 148 -13.83 22.42 13.01
C ARG A 148 -14.80 21.30 13.32
N SER A 149 -16.11 21.62 13.26
CA SER A 149 -17.20 20.64 13.39
C SER A 149 -17.76 20.32 12.00
N VAL A 150 -18.01 19.05 11.75
CA VAL A 150 -18.54 18.55 10.47
C VAL A 150 -19.77 17.67 10.75
N ALA A 151 -20.87 17.98 10.04
CA ALA A 151 -22.05 17.13 10.03
C ALA A 151 -21.97 16.16 8.86
N VAL A 152 -22.19 14.88 9.12
CA VAL A 152 -22.32 13.83 8.09
C VAL A 152 -23.77 13.39 8.09
N ILE A 153 -24.42 13.48 6.94
CA ILE A 153 -25.83 13.07 6.77
C ILE A 153 -25.84 11.68 6.15
N GLY A 154 -26.38 10.73 6.91
CA GLY A 154 -26.46 9.31 6.56
C GLY A 154 -25.43 8.46 7.31
N GLY A 155 -25.91 7.44 8.04
CA GLY A 155 -25.12 6.48 8.81
C GLY A 155 -24.75 5.20 8.03
N GLY A 156 -24.94 5.18 6.72
CA GLY A 156 -24.50 4.10 5.86
C GLY A 156 -22.97 3.99 5.72
N PRO A 157 -22.46 2.95 5.02
CA PRO A 157 -21.01 2.71 4.89
C PRO A 157 -20.21 3.92 4.40
N ALA A 158 -20.76 4.67 3.46
CA ALA A 158 -20.11 5.86 2.93
C ALA A 158 -20.02 6.98 3.98
N GLY A 159 -21.12 7.25 4.70
CA GLY A 159 -21.15 8.27 5.76
C GLY A 159 -20.24 7.90 6.92
N LEU A 160 -20.28 6.67 7.37
CA LEU A 160 -19.42 6.17 8.43
C LEU A 160 -17.93 6.24 8.03
N SER A 161 -17.60 5.88 6.79
CA SER A 161 -16.23 5.97 6.27
C SER A 161 -15.76 7.43 6.18
N ALA A 162 -16.63 8.33 5.71
CA ALA A 162 -16.32 9.77 5.69
C ALA A 162 -16.10 10.31 7.10
N ALA A 163 -16.97 9.96 8.03
CA ALA A 163 -16.85 10.35 9.44
C ALA A 163 -15.54 9.87 10.05
N TYR A 164 -15.17 8.63 9.80
CA TYR A 164 -13.89 8.07 10.24
C TYR A 164 -12.71 8.87 9.72
N GLN A 165 -12.64 9.13 8.42
CA GLN A 165 -11.52 9.87 7.82
C GLN A 165 -11.47 11.33 8.29
N LEU A 166 -12.62 11.96 8.50
CA LEU A 166 -12.68 13.31 9.06
C LEU A 166 -12.23 13.35 10.52
N ALA A 167 -12.63 12.37 11.34
CA ALA A 167 -12.21 12.26 12.72
C ALA A 167 -10.69 12.03 12.82
N ARG A 168 -10.10 11.22 11.96
CA ARG A 168 -8.64 11.04 11.87
C ARG A 168 -7.89 12.35 11.57
N LYS A 169 -8.51 13.25 10.82
CA LYS A 169 -7.98 14.59 10.53
C LYS A 169 -8.19 15.59 11.66
N GLY A 170 -8.78 15.16 12.77
CA GLY A 170 -8.99 15.98 13.96
C GLY A 170 -10.26 16.83 13.96
N HIS A 171 -11.18 16.59 13.03
CA HIS A 171 -12.47 17.28 13.04
C HIS A 171 -13.41 16.66 14.10
N ASP A 172 -14.28 17.50 14.66
CA ASP A 172 -15.39 17.03 15.48
C ASP A 172 -16.54 16.64 14.54
N VAL A 173 -16.88 15.34 14.53
CA VAL A 173 -17.84 14.82 13.56
C VAL A 173 -19.12 14.37 14.24
N THR A 174 -20.25 14.84 13.74
CA THR A 174 -21.58 14.39 14.14
C THR A 174 -22.26 13.71 12.95
N ILE A 175 -22.77 12.51 13.17
CA ILE A 175 -23.51 11.76 12.15
C ILE A 175 -25.00 11.89 12.45
N PHE A 176 -25.77 12.22 11.42
CA PHE A 176 -27.24 12.26 11.46
C PHE A 176 -27.76 11.19 10.52
N ASP A 177 -28.61 10.29 11.02
CA ASP A 177 -29.22 9.20 10.27
C ASP A 177 -30.74 9.16 10.49
#